data_40bb8533fd57cec849a0ec15eca80d28
#
_entry.id   40bb8533fd57cec849a0ec15eca80d28
#
_cell.length_a   1.000
_cell.length_b   1.000
_cell.length_c   1.000
_cell.angle_alpha   90.00
_cell.angle_beta   90.00
_cell.angle_gamma   90.00
#
_symmetry.space_group_name_H-M   'P 1'
#
loop_
_entity.id
_entity.type
_entity.pdbx_description
1 polymer ?
#
loop_
_entity_poly.entity_id
_entity_poly.type
_entity_poly.pdbx_seq_one_letter_code
_entity_poly.pdbx_strand_id
1 'polypeptide(L)'
;MRGDLIENHHWEPGIRAQLPDGVALLFAGADQKTLVDGYLSATSDGLLVGVSPDALSHHGVDDINGDSLVVECKSIDPRVSLKDAKAEHEFQVHCQMGLIRHCTAYRPSYALISYTDASFLDDVTEFAIPFDPEICAAAKTRATRVMTADASLELPPEGKLAGGGECRYCPHRSRCADDTVGAIPEDREPLGGNALAALKTLVDEEQAARAEKDATARRHAEAQERIKEFLREHRTRKVEGDNWSVTYFPVKGRLSLDRKAALAAGIDLSPFETPGDPGERLTIKVK
;
A
#
# COMPACT_ATOMS: atom_id res chain seq x y z
N MET A 1 10.78 -13.32 0.12
CA MET A 1 12.27 -13.32 0.06
C MET A 1 12.92 -12.10 0.75
N ARG A 2 12.65 -10.83 0.39
CA ARG A 2 13.24 -9.66 1.10
C ARG A 2 12.61 -9.44 2.48
N GLY A 3 11.29 -9.59 2.58
CA GLY A 3 10.54 -9.53 3.83
C GLY A 3 11.05 -10.55 4.84
N ASP A 4 11.15 -11.81 4.42
CA ASP A 4 11.62 -12.91 5.27
C ASP A 4 13.05 -12.68 5.81
N LEU A 5 13.92 -12.03 5.01
CA LEU A 5 15.29 -11.70 5.47
C LEU A 5 15.27 -10.62 6.56
N ILE A 6 14.44 -9.59 6.39
CA ILE A 6 14.30 -8.52 7.38
C ILE A 6 13.69 -9.07 8.65
N GLU A 7 12.61 -9.82 8.54
CA GLU A 7 11.92 -10.44 9.67
C GLU A 7 12.86 -11.36 10.47
N ASN A 8 13.46 -12.36 9.82
CA ASN A 8 14.21 -13.42 10.51
C ASN A 8 15.64 -13.02 10.93
N HIS A 9 16.27 -12.04 10.27
CA HIS A 9 17.70 -11.70 10.53
C HIS A 9 17.89 -10.32 11.15
N HIS A 10 16.86 -9.49 11.18
CA HIS A 10 16.97 -8.15 11.74
C HIS A 10 15.88 -7.90 12.79
N TRP A 11 14.61 -7.97 12.41
CA TRP A 11 13.47 -7.56 13.22
C TRP A 11 13.25 -8.50 14.44
N GLU A 12 13.09 -9.80 14.23
CA GLU A 12 12.88 -10.76 15.32
C GLU A 12 14.08 -10.81 16.29
N PRO A 13 15.33 -10.91 15.83
CA PRO A 13 16.48 -10.85 16.75
C PRO A 13 16.58 -9.52 17.49
N GLY A 14 16.23 -8.41 16.83
CA GLY A 14 16.21 -7.08 17.42
C GLY A 14 15.20 -6.96 18.56
N ILE A 15 13.99 -7.46 18.36
CA ILE A 15 12.95 -7.50 19.40
C ILE A 15 13.44 -8.37 20.58
N ARG A 16 13.87 -9.61 20.31
CA ARG A 16 14.31 -10.53 21.37
C ARG A 16 15.44 -9.96 22.24
N ALA A 17 16.35 -9.21 21.62
CA ALA A 17 17.46 -8.59 22.33
C ALA A 17 17.04 -7.45 23.28
N GLN A 18 15.84 -6.87 23.05
CA GLN A 18 15.34 -5.70 23.78
C GLN A 18 14.16 -6.03 24.70
N LEU A 19 13.74 -7.30 24.79
CA LEU A 19 12.62 -7.69 25.66
C LEU A 19 12.96 -7.41 27.13
N PRO A 20 12.06 -6.71 27.86
CA PRO A 20 12.20 -6.56 29.31
C PRO A 20 12.07 -7.92 30.03
N ASP A 21 12.58 -7.98 31.25
CA ASP A 21 12.43 -9.15 32.12
C ASP A 21 10.92 -9.49 32.29
N GLY A 22 10.60 -10.77 32.09
CA GLY A 22 9.22 -11.26 32.20
C GLY A 22 8.37 -11.14 30.92
N VAL A 23 8.83 -10.44 29.89
CA VAL A 23 8.19 -10.39 28.58
C VAL A 23 8.73 -11.49 27.68
N ALA A 24 7.84 -12.20 27.00
CA ALA A 24 8.21 -13.25 26.04
C ALA A 24 7.61 -12.97 24.66
N LEU A 25 8.38 -13.28 23.60
CA LEU A 25 7.91 -13.29 22.21
C LEU A 25 7.57 -14.73 21.82
N LEU A 26 6.29 -14.98 21.59
CA LEU A 26 5.74 -16.25 21.15
C LEU A 26 5.34 -16.19 19.67
N PHE A 27 5.17 -17.34 19.05
CA PHE A 27 4.69 -17.49 17.66
C PHE A 27 5.54 -16.71 16.63
N ALA A 28 6.84 -16.60 16.86
CA ALA A 28 7.77 -15.86 16.02
C ALA A 28 8.87 -16.76 15.45
N GLY A 29 9.41 -16.41 14.30
CA GLY A 29 10.52 -17.11 13.64
C GLY A 29 10.20 -18.60 13.41
N ALA A 30 11.06 -19.50 13.89
CA ALA A 30 10.86 -20.95 13.73
C ALA A 30 9.64 -21.51 14.49
N ASP A 31 9.13 -20.76 15.46
CA ASP A 31 7.97 -21.14 16.27
C ASP A 31 6.66 -20.49 15.80
N GLN A 32 6.65 -19.87 14.63
CA GLN A 32 5.44 -19.32 14.03
C GLN A 32 4.34 -20.38 13.93
N LYS A 33 3.10 -19.96 14.20
CA LYS A 33 1.93 -20.85 14.14
C LYS A 33 0.84 -20.24 13.28
N THR A 34 0.38 -21.00 12.31
CA THR A 34 -0.85 -20.69 11.60
C THR A 34 -2.06 -21.09 12.47
N LEU A 35 -2.86 -20.12 12.85
CA LEU A 35 -4.12 -20.33 13.56
C LEU A 35 -5.26 -20.40 12.56
N VAL A 36 -6.24 -21.27 12.81
CA VAL A 36 -7.35 -21.55 11.88
C VAL A 36 -8.66 -21.58 12.63
N ASP A 37 -9.68 -20.89 12.08
CA ASP A 37 -11.06 -20.97 12.54
C ASP A 37 -12.01 -20.99 11.33
N GLY A 38 -12.60 -22.15 11.05
CA GLY A 38 -13.36 -22.38 9.83
C GLY A 38 -12.50 -22.23 8.59
N TYR A 39 -12.88 -21.28 7.72
CA TYR A 39 -12.15 -20.97 6.47
C TYR A 39 -11.19 -19.79 6.62
N LEU A 40 -11.08 -19.19 7.80
CA LEU A 40 -10.12 -18.12 8.06
C LEU A 40 -8.87 -18.70 8.69
N SER A 41 -7.71 -18.33 8.16
CA SER A 41 -6.41 -18.67 8.73
C SER A 41 -5.49 -17.45 8.70
N ALA A 42 -4.65 -17.30 9.72
CA ALA A 42 -3.58 -16.30 9.74
C ALA A 42 -2.38 -16.80 10.54
N THR A 43 -1.22 -16.30 10.18
CA THR A 43 0.05 -16.45 10.88
C THR A 43 0.52 -15.06 11.28
N SER A 44 0.79 -14.81 12.55
CA SER A 44 1.41 -13.57 13.01
C SER A 44 2.93 -13.72 13.01
N ASP A 45 3.65 -12.61 12.88
CA ASP A 45 5.10 -12.60 13.00
C ASP A 45 5.52 -12.70 14.47
N GLY A 46 4.61 -12.37 15.40
CA GLY A 46 4.82 -12.61 16.81
C GLY A 46 3.66 -12.21 17.71
N LEU A 47 3.71 -12.72 18.94
CA LEU A 47 2.86 -12.35 20.06
C LEU A 47 3.74 -12.06 21.27
N LEU A 48 3.79 -10.81 21.70
CA LEU A 48 4.39 -10.44 22.99
C LEU A 48 3.42 -10.77 24.10
N VAL A 49 3.91 -11.37 25.19
CA VAL A 49 3.15 -11.68 26.39
C VAL A 49 3.88 -11.24 27.64
N GLY A 50 3.15 -10.88 28.68
CA GLY A 50 3.71 -10.29 29.90
C GLY A 50 4.11 -8.83 29.72
N VAL A 51 3.61 -8.15 28.68
CA VAL A 51 3.86 -6.71 28.45
C VAL A 51 3.09 -5.88 29.47
N SER A 52 3.68 -4.73 29.82
CA SER A 52 3.02 -3.80 30.73
C SER A 52 1.84 -3.11 30.08
N PRO A 53 0.81 -2.66 30.82
CA PRO A 53 -0.36 -1.98 30.27
C PRO A 53 -0.03 -0.73 29.46
N ASP A 54 1.04 -0.03 29.80
CA ASP A 54 1.53 1.21 29.14
C ASP A 54 2.54 0.96 28.01
N ALA A 55 2.69 -0.30 27.55
CA ALA A 55 3.67 -0.68 26.54
C ALA A 55 3.58 0.13 25.22
N LEU A 56 2.40 0.67 24.90
CA LEU A 56 2.15 1.49 23.72
C LEU A 56 1.98 2.98 24.03
N SER A 57 2.45 3.47 25.19
CA SER A 57 2.31 4.89 25.58
C SER A 57 2.95 5.85 24.56
N HIS A 58 4.06 5.46 23.92
CA HIS A 58 4.69 6.23 22.84
C HIS A 58 3.82 6.39 21.60
N HIS A 59 2.81 5.52 21.45
CA HIS A 59 1.82 5.55 20.37
C HIS A 59 0.49 6.17 20.80
N GLY A 60 0.46 6.82 21.99
CA GLY A 60 -0.75 7.48 22.53
C GLY A 60 -1.78 6.51 23.12
N VAL A 61 -1.37 5.29 23.48
CA VAL A 61 -2.21 4.29 24.13
C VAL A 61 -1.74 4.12 25.57
N ASP A 62 -2.52 4.65 26.52
CA ASP A 62 -2.17 4.63 27.94
C ASP A 62 -2.35 3.26 28.60
N ASP A 63 -3.25 2.42 28.05
CA ASP A 63 -3.54 1.07 28.54
C ASP A 63 -3.95 0.15 27.38
N ILE A 64 -3.21 -0.93 27.17
CA ILE A 64 -3.53 -1.96 26.17
C ILE A 64 -4.65 -2.92 26.59
N ASN A 65 -5.25 -2.72 27.77
CA ASN A 65 -6.32 -3.58 28.34
C ASN A 65 -5.94 -5.07 28.38
N GLY A 66 -4.72 -5.37 28.82
CA GLY A 66 -4.22 -6.75 28.91
C GLY A 66 -2.71 -6.80 29.06
N ASP A 67 -2.16 -7.98 28.83
CA ASP A 67 -0.73 -8.30 28.95
C ASP A 67 -0.14 -8.90 27.65
N SER A 68 -0.88 -8.82 26.56
CA SER A 68 -0.46 -9.40 25.28
C SER A 68 -0.69 -8.45 24.11
N LEU A 69 0.24 -8.44 23.17
CA LEU A 69 0.31 -7.55 22.02
C LEU A 69 0.73 -8.35 20.78
N VAL A 70 -0.06 -8.28 19.70
CA VAL A 70 0.36 -8.84 18.41
C VAL A 70 1.41 -7.92 17.80
N VAL A 71 2.46 -8.49 17.23
CA VAL A 71 3.50 -7.74 16.50
C VAL A 71 3.62 -8.27 15.09
N GLU A 72 3.72 -7.35 14.13
CA GLU A 72 3.77 -7.65 12.70
C GLU A 72 4.86 -6.83 12.03
N CYS A 73 5.72 -7.49 11.27
CA CYS A 73 6.84 -6.87 10.54
C CYS A 73 6.47 -6.65 9.07
N LYS A 74 6.70 -5.46 8.58
CA LYS A 74 6.53 -5.13 7.16
C LYS A 74 7.76 -4.42 6.62
N SER A 75 8.23 -4.84 5.46
CA SER A 75 9.25 -4.08 4.73
C SER A 75 8.59 -2.99 3.88
N ILE A 76 9.18 -1.80 3.87
CA ILE A 76 8.70 -0.67 3.06
C ILE A 76 9.79 -0.14 2.13
N ASP A 77 9.38 0.40 0.99
CA ASP A 77 10.30 1.12 0.09
C ASP A 77 10.69 2.46 0.73
N PRO A 78 11.99 2.82 0.79
CA PRO A 78 12.49 4.05 1.41
C PRO A 78 11.90 5.35 0.83
N ARG A 79 11.29 5.26 -0.34
CA ARG A 79 10.63 6.42 -1.00
C ARG A 79 9.19 6.63 -0.55
N VAL A 80 8.65 5.72 0.26
CA VAL A 80 7.26 5.78 0.75
C VAL A 80 7.28 6.27 2.19
N SER A 81 6.62 7.40 2.45
CA SER A 81 6.34 7.87 3.80
C SER A 81 4.91 7.52 4.17
N LEU A 82 4.74 6.82 5.27
CA LEU A 82 3.43 6.45 5.80
C LEU A 82 3.00 7.45 6.87
N LYS A 83 1.76 7.92 6.78
CA LYS A 83 1.09 8.68 7.84
C LYS A 83 0.24 7.78 8.73
N ASP A 84 -0.29 6.72 8.13
CA ASP A 84 -1.14 5.72 8.77
C ASP A 84 -0.69 4.34 8.29
N ALA A 85 -1.05 3.29 9.01
CA ALA A 85 -0.84 1.93 8.55
C ALA A 85 -1.62 1.68 7.25
N LYS A 86 -1.15 0.73 6.44
CA LYS A 86 -1.87 0.36 5.22
C LYS A 86 -3.09 -0.46 5.58
N ALA A 87 -4.23 -0.17 4.95
CA ALA A 87 -5.51 -0.84 5.23
C ALA A 87 -5.46 -2.37 5.11
N GLU A 88 -4.67 -2.89 4.15
CA GLU A 88 -4.47 -4.33 3.99
C GLU A 88 -3.70 -4.96 5.17
N HIS A 89 -2.78 -4.23 5.78
CA HIS A 89 -2.04 -4.70 6.94
C HIS A 89 -2.85 -4.55 8.24
N GLU A 90 -3.65 -3.49 8.36
CA GLU A 90 -4.64 -3.35 9.44
C GLU A 90 -5.62 -4.52 9.41
N PHE A 91 -6.21 -4.81 8.23
CA PHE A 91 -7.09 -5.96 8.06
C PHE A 91 -6.43 -7.28 8.49
N GLN A 92 -5.15 -7.47 8.11
CA GLN A 92 -4.37 -8.66 8.48
C GLN A 92 -4.27 -8.80 9.99
N VAL A 93 -3.86 -7.75 10.72
CA VAL A 93 -3.67 -7.84 12.18
C VAL A 93 -4.98 -7.99 12.94
N HIS A 94 -6.11 -7.46 12.43
CA HIS A 94 -7.43 -7.76 13.00
C HIS A 94 -7.77 -9.26 12.90
N CYS A 95 -7.47 -9.90 11.75
CA CYS A 95 -7.65 -11.34 11.60
C CYS A 95 -6.74 -12.13 12.55
N GLN A 96 -5.47 -11.75 12.67
CA GLN A 96 -4.50 -12.38 13.59
C GLN A 96 -4.95 -12.26 15.05
N MET A 97 -5.28 -11.04 15.51
CA MET A 97 -5.80 -10.84 16.88
C MET A 97 -7.06 -11.65 17.14
N GLY A 98 -8.00 -11.65 16.19
CA GLY A 98 -9.24 -12.41 16.32
C GLY A 98 -9.02 -13.92 16.43
N LEU A 99 -8.10 -14.49 15.63
CA LEU A 99 -7.74 -15.90 15.70
C LEU A 99 -6.96 -16.24 16.97
N ILE A 100 -6.03 -15.40 17.42
CA ILE A 100 -5.32 -15.59 18.69
C ILE A 100 -6.32 -15.60 19.84
N ARG A 101 -7.24 -14.64 19.89
CA ARG A 101 -8.30 -14.55 20.90
C ARG A 101 -9.25 -15.75 20.89
N HIS A 102 -9.48 -16.36 19.72
CA HIS A 102 -10.35 -17.53 19.60
C HIS A 102 -9.61 -18.85 19.90
N CYS A 103 -8.43 -19.04 19.33
CA CYS A 103 -7.72 -20.32 19.33
C CYS A 103 -6.78 -20.51 20.55
N THR A 104 -6.51 -19.46 21.33
CA THR A 104 -5.56 -19.49 22.44
C THR A 104 -6.16 -18.92 23.74
N ALA A 105 -5.38 -18.92 24.82
CA ALA A 105 -5.75 -18.26 26.06
C ALA A 105 -5.48 -16.74 26.04
N TYR A 106 -4.69 -16.25 25.10
CA TYR A 106 -4.31 -14.83 25.00
C TYR A 106 -5.44 -13.98 24.42
N ARG A 107 -5.49 -12.72 24.86
CA ARG A 107 -6.57 -11.77 24.49
C ARG A 107 -6.01 -10.41 24.08
N PRO A 108 -5.13 -10.35 23.05
CA PRO A 108 -4.55 -9.07 22.62
C PRO A 108 -5.65 -8.10 22.19
N SER A 109 -5.59 -6.88 22.71
CA SER A 109 -6.50 -5.79 22.35
C SER A 109 -5.87 -4.79 21.40
N TYR A 110 -4.57 -4.93 21.15
CA TYR A 110 -3.81 -4.12 20.19
C TYR A 110 -2.85 -4.99 19.38
N ALA A 111 -2.52 -4.49 18.20
CA ALA A 111 -1.38 -4.95 17.41
C ALA A 111 -0.43 -3.77 17.16
N LEU A 112 0.86 -4.04 17.06
CA LEU A 112 1.89 -3.11 16.62
C LEU A 112 2.39 -3.55 15.25
N ILE A 113 2.21 -2.71 14.23
CA ILE A 113 2.75 -2.95 12.89
C ILE A 113 4.02 -2.14 12.76
N SER A 114 5.16 -2.80 12.59
CA SER A 114 6.48 -2.20 12.40
C SER A 114 6.85 -2.22 10.92
N TYR A 115 6.94 -1.05 10.29
CA TYR A 115 7.41 -0.88 8.91
C TYR A 115 8.90 -0.58 8.91
N THR A 116 9.70 -1.57 8.55
CA THR A 116 11.15 -1.44 8.44
C THR A 116 11.52 -0.99 7.03
N ASP A 117 12.31 0.08 6.92
CA ASP A 117 12.87 0.52 5.64
C ASP A 117 13.76 -0.55 5.04
N ALA A 118 13.49 -0.91 3.79
CA ALA A 118 14.19 -1.99 3.11
C ALA A 118 15.65 -1.67 2.70
N SER A 119 16.09 -0.42 2.88
CA SER A 119 17.43 0.06 2.60
C SER A 119 18.17 0.56 3.86
N PHE A 120 17.40 1.07 4.83
CA PHE A 120 17.90 1.61 6.09
C PHE A 120 17.19 0.90 7.24
N LEU A 121 17.67 -0.29 7.61
CA LEU A 121 17.01 -1.20 8.55
C LEU A 121 16.76 -0.58 9.94
N ASP A 122 17.50 0.45 10.32
CA ASP A 122 17.31 1.18 11.57
C ASP A 122 16.19 2.23 11.50
N ASP A 123 15.65 2.50 10.30
CA ASP A 123 14.52 3.39 10.11
C ASP A 123 13.22 2.57 10.16
N VAL A 124 12.50 2.68 11.26
CA VAL A 124 11.29 1.94 11.55
C VAL A 124 10.15 2.92 11.86
N THR A 125 9.03 2.74 11.17
CA THR A 125 7.78 3.47 11.46
C THR A 125 6.76 2.49 12.01
N GLU A 126 6.15 2.80 13.16
CA GLU A 126 5.25 1.90 13.86
C GLU A 126 3.86 2.49 14.04
N PHE A 127 2.85 1.62 13.99
CA PHE A 127 1.46 1.99 14.20
C PHE A 127 0.79 0.99 15.17
N ALA A 128 0.17 1.54 16.22
CA ALA A 128 -0.64 0.78 17.16
C ALA A 128 -2.08 0.68 16.65
N ILE A 129 -2.57 -0.53 16.45
CA ILE A 129 -3.90 -0.81 15.88
C ILE A 129 -4.78 -1.44 16.97
N PRO A 130 -5.85 -0.77 17.43
CA PRO A 130 -6.80 -1.33 18.37
C PRO A 130 -7.62 -2.44 17.70
N PHE A 131 -7.92 -3.52 18.43
CA PHE A 131 -8.70 -4.64 17.90
C PHE A 131 -10.16 -4.25 17.64
N ASP A 132 -10.61 -4.45 16.40
CA ASP A 132 -12.02 -4.35 16.03
C ASP A 132 -12.58 -5.76 15.74
N PRO A 133 -13.47 -6.30 16.59
CA PRO A 133 -14.08 -7.61 16.38
C PRO A 133 -14.96 -7.68 15.14
N GLU A 134 -15.52 -6.56 14.67
CA GLU A 134 -16.41 -6.54 13.51
C GLU A 134 -15.62 -6.81 12.22
N ILE A 135 -14.39 -6.32 12.11
CA ILE A 135 -13.50 -6.59 10.97
C ILE A 135 -13.18 -8.09 10.90
N CYS A 136 -12.85 -8.71 12.03
CA CYS A 136 -12.59 -10.15 12.07
C CYS A 136 -13.84 -10.97 11.74
N ALA A 137 -15.02 -10.59 12.23
CA ALA A 137 -16.29 -11.23 11.90
C ALA A 137 -16.64 -11.12 10.41
N ALA A 138 -16.43 -9.94 9.83
CA ALA A 138 -16.60 -9.70 8.40
C ALA A 138 -15.63 -10.56 7.56
N ALA A 139 -14.37 -10.70 7.99
CA ALA A 139 -13.38 -11.57 7.35
C ALA A 139 -13.82 -13.05 7.35
N LYS A 140 -14.34 -13.56 8.47
CA LYS A 140 -14.89 -14.93 8.57
C LYS A 140 -16.07 -15.13 7.65
N THR A 141 -17.00 -14.17 7.63
CA THR A 141 -18.19 -14.20 6.75
C THR A 141 -17.77 -14.22 5.29
N ARG A 142 -16.80 -13.36 4.92
CA ARG A 142 -16.25 -13.31 3.56
C ARG A 142 -15.58 -14.63 3.19
N ALA A 143 -14.72 -15.16 4.05
CA ALA A 143 -14.04 -16.44 3.81
C ALA A 143 -15.05 -17.57 3.60
N THR A 144 -16.08 -17.65 4.44
CA THR A 144 -17.16 -18.65 4.30
C THR A 144 -17.87 -18.50 2.95
N ARG A 145 -18.28 -17.26 2.58
CA ARG A 145 -18.95 -17.01 1.30
C ARG A 145 -18.09 -17.44 0.11
N VAL A 146 -16.78 -17.13 0.13
CA VAL A 146 -15.86 -17.49 -0.95
C VAL A 146 -15.69 -19.00 -1.05
N MET A 147 -15.55 -19.68 0.08
CA MET A 147 -15.27 -21.12 0.13
C MET A 147 -16.50 -22.01 -0.11
N THR A 148 -17.70 -21.45 0.07
CA THR A 148 -18.97 -22.19 -0.15
C THR A 148 -19.68 -21.80 -1.44
N ALA A 149 -19.16 -20.89 -2.23
CA ALA A 149 -19.71 -20.54 -3.55
C ALA A 149 -19.49 -21.70 -4.53
N ASP A 150 -20.56 -22.10 -5.23
CA ASP A 150 -20.53 -23.17 -6.23
C ASP A 150 -19.79 -22.74 -7.51
N ALA A 151 -19.83 -21.45 -7.84
CA ALA A 151 -19.14 -20.88 -8.98
C ALA A 151 -18.56 -19.49 -8.70
N SER A 152 -17.43 -19.17 -9.31
CA SER A 152 -16.76 -17.86 -9.17
C SER A 152 -17.63 -16.69 -9.65
N LEU A 153 -18.59 -16.94 -10.55
CA LEU A 153 -19.52 -15.92 -11.05
C LEU A 153 -20.56 -15.47 -10.00
N GLU A 154 -20.76 -16.25 -8.94
CA GLU A 154 -21.65 -15.88 -7.83
C GLU A 154 -21.01 -14.84 -6.89
N LEU A 155 -19.71 -14.63 -7.03
CA LEU A 155 -18.93 -13.73 -6.19
C LEU A 155 -18.66 -12.41 -6.94
N PRO A 156 -19.05 -11.26 -6.39
CA PRO A 156 -18.73 -9.96 -7.00
C PRO A 156 -17.23 -9.73 -7.02
N PRO A 157 -16.68 -9.09 -8.07
CA PRO A 157 -15.27 -8.70 -8.10
C PRO A 157 -14.93 -7.74 -6.97
N GLU A 158 -14.05 -8.13 -6.05
CA GLU A 158 -13.74 -7.35 -4.83
C GLU A 158 -12.87 -6.12 -5.07
N GLY A 159 -12.01 -6.12 -6.09
CA GLY A 159 -11.19 -4.97 -6.44
C GLY A 159 -11.98 -3.69 -6.71
N LYS A 160 -13.26 -3.81 -7.09
CA LYS A 160 -14.17 -2.66 -7.19
C LYS A 160 -14.61 -2.14 -5.83
N LEU A 161 -14.72 -3.01 -4.83
CA LEU A 161 -15.11 -2.65 -3.47
C LEU A 161 -13.97 -2.03 -2.70
N ALA A 162 -12.73 -2.46 -2.97
CA ALA A 162 -11.51 -1.98 -2.33
C ALA A 162 -10.91 -0.71 -2.99
N GLY A 163 -11.58 -0.12 -3.98
CA GLY A 163 -11.11 1.11 -4.61
C GLY A 163 -10.14 0.94 -5.78
N GLY A 164 -9.92 -0.29 -6.25
CA GLY A 164 -9.25 -0.59 -7.52
C GLY A 164 -7.72 -0.70 -7.51
N GLY A 165 -7.06 -0.37 -6.41
CA GLY A 165 -5.59 -0.46 -6.28
C GLY A 165 -5.09 -1.90 -6.41
N GLU A 166 -5.80 -2.83 -5.81
CA GLU A 166 -5.52 -4.27 -5.82
C GLU A 166 -5.65 -4.88 -7.22
N CYS A 167 -6.47 -4.29 -8.08
CA CYS A 167 -6.65 -4.73 -9.46
C CYS A 167 -5.37 -4.55 -10.29
N ARG A 168 -4.47 -3.66 -9.89
CA ARG A 168 -3.26 -3.33 -10.66
C ARG A 168 -2.35 -4.54 -10.87
N TYR A 169 -2.27 -5.42 -9.88
CA TYR A 169 -1.42 -6.62 -9.88
C TYR A 169 -2.22 -7.91 -9.83
N CYS A 170 -3.54 -7.85 -10.00
CA CYS A 170 -4.42 -9.01 -9.95
C CYS A 170 -4.26 -9.87 -11.24
N PRO A 171 -3.92 -11.15 -11.13
CA PRO A 171 -3.77 -12.03 -12.30
C PRO A 171 -5.11 -12.29 -13.03
N HIS A 172 -6.23 -11.99 -12.39
CA HIS A 172 -7.58 -12.17 -12.95
C HIS A 172 -8.18 -10.89 -13.51
N ARG A 173 -7.40 -9.80 -13.61
CA ARG A 173 -7.86 -8.47 -14.00
C ARG A 173 -8.58 -8.47 -15.36
N SER A 174 -8.04 -9.15 -16.37
CA SER A 174 -8.65 -9.24 -17.69
C SER A 174 -10.04 -9.86 -17.62
N ARG A 175 -10.17 -10.96 -16.88
CA ARG A 175 -11.44 -11.67 -16.71
C ARG A 175 -12.47 -10.81 -15.96
N CYS A 176 -12.07 -10.13 -14.90
CA CYS A 176 -12.95 -9.19 -14.19
C CYS A 176 -13.35 -7.98 -15.05
N ALA A 177 -12.46 -7.50 -15.93
CA ALA A 177 -12.75 -6.43 -16.86
C ALA A 177 -13.77 -6.88 -17.91
N ASP A 178 -13.64 -8.10 -18.43
CA ASP A 178 -14.60 -8.67 -19.40
C ASP A 178 -15.99 -8.81 -18.78
N ASP A 179 -16.10 -9.29 -17.53
CA ASP A 179 -17.38 -9.40 -16.81
C ASP A 179 -18.03 -8.03 -16.51
N THR A 180 -17.25 -6.94 -16.54
CA THR A 180 -17.73 -5.59 -16.20
C THR A 180 -17.86 -4.68 -17.42
N VAL A 181 -16.98 -4.82 -18.39
CA VAL A 181 -16.97 -4.04 -19.64
C VAL A 181 -17.79 -4.76 -20.71
N GLY A 182 -17.77 -6.09 -20.73
CA GLY A 182 -18.61 -6.90 -21.62
C GLY A 182 -20.10 -6.79 -21.34
N ALA A 183 -20.47 -6.29 -20.14
CA ALA A 183 -21.87 -5.95 -19.82
C ALA A 183 -22.29 -4.55 -20.35
N ILE A 184 -21.35 -3.75 -20.85
CA ILE A 184 -21.65 -2.48 -21.52
C ILE A 184 -21.84 -2.81 -23.01
N PRO A 185 -23.07 -2.69 -23.54
CA PRO A 185 -23.32 -2.93 -24.96
C PRO A 185 -22.40 -2.04 -25.81
N GLU A 186 -21.79 -2.61 -26.86
CA GLU A 186 -20.99 -1.85 -27.83
C GLU A 186 -21.86 -0.84 -28.60
N ASP A 187 -23.15 -1.07 -28.60
CA ASP A 187 -24.14 -0.22 -29.24
C ASP A 187 -24.31 1.09 -28.45
N ARG A 188 -24.17 2.19 -29.19
CA ARG A 188 -24.35 3.55 -28.68
C ARG A 188 -25.83 3.82 -28.36
N GLU A 189 -26.32 3.36 -27.22
CA GLU A 189 -27.58 3.91 -26.73
C GLU A 189 -27.37 5.37 -26.31
N PRO A 190 -28.17 6.31 -26.84
CA PRO A 190 -28.06 7.70 -26.40
C PRO A 190 -28.47 7.79 -24.93
N LEU A 191 -27.57 8.33 -24.12
CA LEU A 191 -27.86 8.64 -22.72
C LEU A 191 -29.07 9.57 -22.65
N GLY A 192 -30.04 9.26 -21.79
CA GLY A 192 -31.19 10.13 -21.51
C GLY A 192 -30.73 11.51 -20.98
N GLY A 193 -31.52 12.54 -21.17
CA GLY A 193 -31.15 13.93 -20.90
C GLY A 193 -30.54 14.18 -19.50
N ASN A 194 -31.10 13.56 -18.45
CA ASN A 194 -30.55 13.70 -17.08
C ASN A 194 -29.19 13.04 -16.91
N ALA A 195 -28.98 11.86 -17.50
CA ALA A 195 -27.71 11.17 -17.44
C ALA A 195 -26.62 11.91 -18.25
N LEU A 196 -27.00 12.46 -19.40
CA LEU A 196 -26.11 13.29 -20.22
C LEU A 196 -25.71 14.58 -19.51
N ALA A 197 -26.63 15.24 -18.80
CA ALA A 197 -26.37 16.43 -18.02
C ALA A 197 -25.42 16.13 -16.85
N ALA A 198 -25.63 15.01 -16.13
CA ALA A 198 -24.75 14.56 -15.06
C ALA A 198 -23.33 14.24 -15.58
N LEU A 199 -23.22 13.53 -16.70
CA LEU A 199 -21.94 13.24 -17.34
C LEU A 199 -21.22 14.53 -17.75
N LYS A 200 -21.96 15.53 -18.28
CA LYS A 200 -21.37 16.81 -18.64
C LYS A 200 -20.77 17.52 -17.42
N THR A 201 -21.46 17.51 -16.28
CA THR A 201 -20.93 18.09 -15.03
C THR A 201 -19.61 17.43 -14.64
N LEU A 202 -19.55 16.09 -14.67
CA LEU A 202 -18.29 15.35 -14.36
C LEU A 202 -17.16 15.67 -15.33
N VAL A 203 -17.48 15.86 -16.61
CA VAL A 203 -16.49 16.28 -17.62
C VAL A 203 -15.98 17.69 -17.32
N ASP A 204 -16.86 18.62 -16.99
CA ASP A 204 -16.49 20.00 -16.67
C ASP A 204 -15.62 20.05 -15.40
N GLU A 205 -15.93 19.26 -14.38
CA GLU A 205 -15.13 19.11 -13.16
C GLU A 205 -13.73 18.53 -13.46
N GLU A 206 -13.61 17.50 -14.28
CA GLU A 206 -12.32 16.93 -14.71
C GLU A 206 -11.47 17.96 -15.45
N GLN A 207 -12.10 18.70 -16.38
CA GLN A 207 -11.41 19.75 -17.16
C GLN A 207 -10.88 20.86 -16.23
N ALA A 208 -11.66 21.30 -15.24
CA ALA A 208 -11.27 22.30 -14.28
C ALA A 208 -10.07 21.81 -13.43
N ALA A 209 -10.17 20.60 -12.88
CA ALA A 209 -9.10 19.98 -12.09
C ALA A 209 -7.81 19.79 -12.90
N ARG A 210 -7.92 19.41 -14.16
CA ARG A 210 -6.78 19.29 -15.07
C ARG A 210 -6.11 20.63 -15.34
N ALA A 211 -6.90 21.67 -15.61
CA ALA A 211 -6.38 23.02 -15.83
C ALA A 211 -5.64 23.56 -14.60
N GLU A 212 -6.17 23.32 -13.40
CA GLU A 212 -5.54 23.69 -12.14
C GLU A 212 -4.22 22.93 -11.92
N LYS A 213 -4.19 21.63 -12.16
CA LYS A 213 -2.98 20.80 -12.11
C LYS A 213 -1.90 21.33 -13.05
N ASP A 214 -2.27 21.63 -14.30
CA ASP A 214 -1.32 22.13 -15.31
C ASP A 214 -0.81 23.53 -14.97
N ALA A 215 -1.67 24.40 -14.41
CA ALA A 215 -1.28 25.72 -13.92
C ALA A 215 -0.33 25.62 -12.72
N THR A 216 -0.60 24.71 -11.81
CA THR A 216 0.25 24.46 -10.63
C THR A 216 1.60 23.87 -11.04
N ALA A 217 1.63 22.93 -11.99
CA ALA A 217 2.87 22.37 -12.53
C ALA A 217 3.74 23.44 -13.20
N ARG A 218 3.13 24.35 -13.96
CA ARG A 218 3.84 25.51 -14.57
C ARG A 218 4.43 26.43 -13.51
N ARG A 219 3.64 26.86 -12.52
CA ARG A 219 4.13 27.70 -11.42
C ARG A 219 5.29 27.05 -10.65
N HIS A 220 5.20 25.74 -10.41
CA HIS A 220 6.28 24.98 -9.78
C HIS A 220 7.55 24.97 -10.62
N ALA A 221 7.45 24.70 -11.94
CA ALA A 221 8.59 24.71 -12.83
C ALA A 221 9.25 26.10 -12.92
N GLU A 222 8.46 27.17 -13.03
CA GLU A 222 8.94 28.57 -13.04
C GLU A 222 9.66 28.92 -11.73
N ALA A 223 9.10 28.49 -10.57
CA ALA A 223 9.75 28.73 -9.27
C ALA A 223 11.11 27.99 -9.19
N GLN A 224 11.19 26.75 -9.67
CA GLN A 224 12.45 26.01 -9.74
C GLN A 224 13.48 26.69 -10.64
N GLU A 225 13.08 27.19 -11.83
CA GLU A 225 14.02 27.89 -12.70
C GLU A 225 14.54 29.18 -12.05
N ARG A 226 13.68 29.96 -11.40
CA ARG A 226 14.11 31.17 -10.66
C ARG A 226 15.14 30.82 -9.58
N ILE A 227 14.95 29.73 -8.85
CA ILE A 227 15.93 29.26 -7.86
C ILE A 227 17.24 28.90 -8.54
N LYS A 228 17.21 28.18 -9.64
CA LYS A 228 18.42 27.80 -10.41
C LYS A 228 19.15 29.02 -10.95
N GLU A 229 18.43 30.02 -11.48
CA GLU A 229 19.00 31.27 -11.95
C GLU A 229 19.70 32.00 -10.81
N PHE A 230 19.04 32.17 -9.68
CA PHE A 230 19.63 32.78 -8.48
C PHE A 230 20.93 32.11 -8.06
N LEU A 231 20.94 30.77 -8.00
CA LEU A 231 22.13 30.01 -7.63
C LEU A 231 23.26 30.13 -8.66
N ARG A 232 22.93 30.24 -9.97
CA ARG A 232 23.92 30.49 -11.03
C ARG A 232 24.54 31.89 -10.93
N GLU A 233 23.71 32.92 -10.71
CA GLU A 233 24.17 34.31 -10.56
C GLU A 233 25.12 34.45 -9.37
N HIS A 234 24.79 33.81 -8.25
CA HIS A 234 25.58 33.82 -7.02
C HIS A 234 26.72 32.78 -7.00
N ARG A 235 26.91 32.01 -8.07
CA ARG A 235 27.94 30.97 -8.24
C ARG A 235 27.94 29.96 -7.05
N THR A 236 26.76 29.67 -6.52
CA THR A 236 26.57 28.82 -5.36
C THR A 236 25.83 27.55 -5.72
N ARG A 237 26.25 26.41 -5.16
CA ARG A 237 25.61 25.10 -5.42
C ARG A 237 24.84 24.56 -4.24
N LYS A 238 25.11 25.05 -3.03
CA LYS A 238 24.43 24.63 -1.82
C LYS A 238 24.21 25.83 -0.92
N VAL A 239 22.99 25.97 -0.41
CA VAL A 239 22.61 26.98 0.58
C VAL A 239 21.75 26.31 1.64
N GLU A 240 22.02 26.63 2.91
CA GLU A 240 21.27 26.12 4.06
C GLU A 240 20.64 27.31 4.80
N GLY A 241 19.38 27.20 5.15
CA GLY A 241 18.66 28.07 6.06
C GLY A 241 18.26 27.30 7.32
N ASP A 242 17.52 27.92 8.24
CA ASP A 242 17.15 27.34 9.53
C ASP A 242 16.36 26.03 9.40
N ASN A 243 15.45 25.95 8.42
CA ASN A 243 14.56 24.78 8.19
C ASN A 243 14.47 24.35 6.73
N TRP A 244 15.42 24.79 5.87
CA TRP A 244 15.46 24.40 4.46
C TRP A 244 16.90 24.32 3.94
N SER A 245 17.09 23.53 2.91
CA SER A 245 18.34 23.52 2.15
C SER A 245 18.05 23.42 0.67
N VAL A 246 18.88 24.05 -0.15
CA VAL A 246 18.84 23.97 -1.61
C VAL A 246 20.17 23.50 -2.14
N THR A 247 20.13 22.53 -3.03
CA THR A 247 21.32 21.98 -3.67
C THR A 247 21.10 21.91 -5.19
N TYR A 248 22.07 22.40 -5.97
CA TYR A 248 22.01 22.47 -7.42
C TYR A 248 23.25 21.86 -8.06
N PHE A 249 23.05 20.75 -8.80
CA PHE A 249 24.11 20.08 -9.55
C PHE A 249 23.71 19.87 -11.01
N PRO A 250 24.64 20.01 -11.96
CA PRO A 250 24.42 19.50 -13.31
C PRO A 250 24.41 17.97 -13.25
N VAL A 251 23.35 17.35 -13.73
CA VAL A 251 23.26 15.89 -13.86
C VAL A 251 23.40 15.51 -15.33
N LYS A 252 24.13 14.42 -15.60
CA LYS A 252 24.17 13.85 -16.95
C LYS A 252 22.79 13.31 -17.28
N GLY A 253 22.33 13.55 -18.51
CA GLY A 253 21.09 12.98 -19.02
C GLY A 253 21.10 11.45 -18.88
N ARG A 254 19.95 10.88 -18.50
CA ARG A 254 19.77 9.44 -18.46
C ARG A 254 19.84 8.89 -19.88
N LEU A 255 20.62 7.84 -20.09
CA LEU A 255 20.60 7.10 -21.35
C LEU A 255 19.22 6.43 -21.47
N SER A 256 18.53 6.71 -22.57
CA SER A 256 17.29 6.05 -22.95
C SER A 256 17.48 5.35 -24.29
N LEU A 257 16.85 4.18 -24.44
CA LEU A 257 16.85 3.46 -25.71
C LEU A 257 15.99 4.23 -26.73
N ASP A 258 16.58 4.63 -27.84
CA ASP A 258 15.82 5.11 -29.00
C ASP A 258 15.30 3.89 -29.78
N ARG A 259 14.06 3.50 -29.50
CA ARG A 259 13.42 2.33 -30.13
C ARG A 259 13.31 2.48 -31.63
N LYS A 260 13.06 3.70 -32.15
CA LYS A 260 12.96 3.93 -33.61
C LYS A 260 14.29 3.72 -34.28
N ALA A 261 15.36 4.28 -33.71
CA ALA A 261 16.71 4.09 -34.23
C ALA A 261 17.18 2.67 -34.16
N ALA A 262 16.88 1.96 -33.07
CA ALA A 262 17.20 0.54 -32.89
C ALA A 262 16.51 -0.35 -33.94
N LEU A 263 15.20 -0.16 -34.15
CA LEU A 263 14.44 -0.89 -35.17
C LEU A 263 14.93 -0.56 -36.59
N ALA A 264 15.25 0.71 -36.90
CA ALA A 264 15.82 1.11 -38.17
C ALA A 264 17.21 0.50 -38.41
N ALA A 265 17.95 0.21 -37.36
CA ALA A 265 19.23 -0.50 -37.40
C ALA A 265 19.09 -2.03 -37.49
N GLY A 266 17.87 -2.57 -37.58
CA GLY A 266 17.59 -3.99 -37.70
C GLY A 266 17.71 -4.74 -36.38
N ILE A 267 17.70 -4.06 -35.23
CA ILE A 267 17.76 -4.68 -33.92
C ILE A 267 16.35 -5.14 -33.53
N ASP A 268 16.17 -6.45 -33.34
CA ASP A 268 14.93 -7.00 -32.81
C ASP A 268 14.82 -6.72 -31.30
N LEU A 269 13.82 -5.95 -30.92
CA LEU A 269 13.53 -5.59 -29.53
C LEU A 269 12.49 -6.52 -28.85
N SER A 270 11.85 -7.39 -29.61
CA SER A 270 10.78 -8.26 -29.10
C SER A 270 11.19 -9.16 -27.93
N PRO A 271 12.43 -9.67 -27.82
CA PRO A 271 12.87 -10.43 -26.65
C PRO A 271 12.96 -9.60 -25.36
N PHE A 272 12.98 -8.27 -25.48
CA PHE A 272 13.10 -7.33 -24.35
C PHE A 272 11.79 -6.59 -24.07
N GLU A 273 10.72 -6.90 -24.81
CA GLU A 273 9.41 -6.30 -24.62
C GLU A 273 8.58 -7.17 -23.67
N THR A 274 8.16 -6.55 -22.57
CA THR A 274 7.17 -7.14 -21.69
C THR A 274 5.81 -6.49 -22.00
N PRO A 275 4.75 -7.27 -22.29
CA PRO A 275 3.42 -6.70 -22.46
C PRO A 275 3.06 -5.89 -21.23
N GLY A 276 2.63 -4.66 -21.43
CA GLY A 276 2.07 -3.86 -20.35
C GLY A 276 0.74 -4.45 -19.88
N ASP A 277 0.39 -4.20 -18.62
CA ASP A 277 -0.90 -4.60 -18.10
C ASP A 277 -2.04 -3.98 -18.92
N PRO A 278 -3.12 -4.73 -19.18
CA PRO A 278 -4.33 -4.17 -19.76
C PRO A 278 -4.81 -3.03 -18.89
N GLY A 279 -5.18 -1.91 -19.48
CA GLY A 279 -5.64 -0.73 -18.77
C GLY A 279 -6.82 -0.09 -19.46
N GLU A 280 -7.71 0.51 -18.68
CA GLU A 280 -8.79 1.34 -19.22
C GLU A 280 -8.23 2.70 -19.66
N ARG A 281 -8.67 3.18 -20.81
CA ARG A 281 -8.29 4.49 -21.31
C ARG A 281 -9.53 5.37 -21.44
N LEU A 282 -9.66 6.35 -20.56
CA LEU A 282 -10.62 7.44 -20.72
C LEU A 282 -10.03 8.50 -21.65
N THR A 283 -10.75 8.84 -22.72
CA THR A 283 -10.38 9.93 -23.60
C THR A 283 -11.51 10.97 -23.63
N ILE A 284 -11.20 12.17 -23.13
CA ILE A 284 -12.12 13.30 -23.15
C ILE A 284 -11.63 14.26 -24.24
N LYS A 285 -12.51 14.56 -25.21
CA LYS A 285 -12.26 15.56 -26.25
C LYS A 285 -13.29 16.67 -26.11
N VAL A 286 -12.86 17.87 -25.80
CA VAL A 286 -13.68 19.08 -25.83
C VAL A 286 -13.46 19.76 -27.19
N LYS A 287 -14.57 20.12 -27.86
CA LYS A 287 -14.55 20.82 -29.14
C LYS A 287 -14.66 22.32 -28.91
#